data_a2ce4b92baddb2ba000aed18a78c8ebb
#
_entry.id   a2ce4b92baddb2ba000aed18a78c8ebb
#
_cell.length_a   1.000
_cell.length_b   1.000
_cell.length_c   1.000
_cell.angle_alpha   90.00
_cell.angle_beta   90.00
_cell.angle_gamma   90.00
#
_symmetry.space_group_name_H-M   'P 1'
#
loop_
_entity.id
_entity.type
_entity.pdbx_description
1 polymer ?
#
loop_
_entity_poly.entity_id
_entity_poly.type
_entity_poly.pdbx_seq_one_letter_code
_entity_poly.pdbx_strand_id
1 'polypeptide(L)'
;INRQAIVDNITQAGQVPALAFTPFGFPDETPDKDYREVGGDYFKDNDIEKAKQLLAEAGYPDGKGLPEIEILYNTDEGHQKIAEAIAQMWKDNLGAKVKLRNAEWGVYLNERDEGNFQVARAGWMPDYNDAMSFMDMHVTDGGNNDSFWSNAEYDKLIREAKSTNDQKVRMEKMHAAEKILMEEMPVAPIYFYVNVNMYK
;
A
#
# COMPACT_ATOMS: atom_id res chain seq x y z
N ILE A 1 -3.27 -7.08 -9.43
CA ILE A 1 -2.68 -5.88 -10.05
C ILE A 1 -1.32 -6.26 -10.63
N ASN A 2 -1.03 -5.82 -11.86
CA ASN A 2 0.27 -5.92 -12.50
C ASN A 2 1.04 -4.60 -12.29
N ARG A 3 1.81 -4.53 -11.22
CA ARG A 3 2.55 -3.33 -10.79
C ARG A 3 3.68 -3.00 -11.76
N GLN A 4 4.35 -4.04 -12.26
CA GLN A 4 5.40 -3.87 -13.26
C GLN A 4 4.86 -3.16 -14.51
N ALA A 5 3.69 -3.58 -15.02
CA ALA A 5 3.08 -2.91 -16.17
C ALA A 5 2.71 -1.45 -15.89
N ILE A 6 2.31 -1.11 -14.67
CA ILE A 6 2.03 0.29 -14.28
C ILE A 6 3.32 1.11 -14.32
N VAL A 7 4.41 0.60 -13.75
CA VAL A 7 5.71 1.32 -13.72
C VAL A 7 6.28 1.50 -15.13
N ASP A 8 6.22 0.46 -15.95
CA ASP A 8 6.83 0.46 -17.28
C ASP A 8 6.05 1.31 -18.30
N ASN A 9 4.72 1.36 -18.17
CA ASN A 9 3.88 1.93 -19.24
C ASN A 9 3.16 3.22 -18.83
N ILE A 10 2.99 3.49 -17.52
CA ILE A 10 2.22 4.64 -17.05
C ILE A 10 3.12 5.65 -16.35
N THR A 11 3.85 5.25 -15.31
CA THR A 11 4.65 6.20 -14.52
C THR A 11 5.98 6.54 -15.19
N GLN A 12 6.71 5.57 -15.73
CA GLN A 12 7.91 5.71 -16.56
C GLN A 12 9.01 6.64 -16.03
N ALA A 13 9.09 6.84 -14.70
CA ALA A 13 10.05 7.75 -14.07
C ALA A 13 11.00 7.01 -13.10
N GLY A 14 11.18 5.69 -13.29
CA GLY A 14 12.10 4.88 -12.50
C GLY A 14 11.52 4.37 -11.19
N GLN A 15 10.21 4.47 -10.99
CA GLN A 15 9.52 3.86 -9.84
C GLN A 15 9.77 2.35 -9.81
N VAL A 16 9.72 1.78 -8.61
CA VAL A 16 9.89 0.34 -8.38
C VAL A 16 8.55 -0.26 -7.96
N PRO A 17 8.11 -1.39 -8.54
CA PRO A 17 6.92 -2.09 -8.07
C PRO A 17 7.00 -2.37 -6.57
N ALA A 18 5.96 -2.04 -5.81
CA ALA A 18 5.95 -2.25 -4.37
C ALA A 18 5.29 -3.59 -4.03
N LEU A 19 6.08 -4.52 -3.50
CA LEU A 19 5.64 -5.83 -3.02
C LEU A 19 5.67 -5.92 -1.49
N ALA A 20 5.72 -4.75 -0.85
CA ALA A 20 5.73 -4.51 0.57
C ALA A 20 5.30 -3.06 0.82
N PHE A 21 5.14 -2.65 2.07
CA PHE A 21 4.70 -1.29 2.40
C PHE A 21 5.87 -0.31 2.52
N THR A 22 6.91 -0.66 3.30
CA THR A 22 8.09 0.19 3.48
C THR A 22 9.03 0.10 2.29
N PRO A 23 9.46 1.22 1.67
CA PRO A 23 10.36 1.22 0.53
C PRO A 23 11.82 0.96 0.93
N PHE A 24 12.69 0.89 -0.08
CA PHE A 24 14.15 0.86 0.08
C PHE A 24 14.70 2.19 0.61
N GLY A 25 15.92 2.15 1.15
CA GLY A 25 16.66 3.32 1.60
C GLY A 25 16.62 3.58 3.10
N PHE A 26 16.01 2.69 3.89
CA PHE A 26 15.97 2.79 5.35
C PHE A 26 16.89 1.78 6.01
N PRO A 27 17.66 2.19 7.05
CA PRO A 27 18.52 1.27 7.77
C PRO A 27 17.72 0.21 8.53
N ASP A 28 18.26 -1.00 8.59
CA ASP A 28 17.77 -2.11 9.41
C ASP A 28 18.51 -2.21 10.74
N GLU A 29 18.85 -3.42 11.19
CA GLU A 29 19.61 -3.71 12.41
C GLU A 29 20.92 -2.93 12.48
N THR A 30 21.59 -2.80 11.32
CA THR A 30 22.82 -2.03 11.16
C THR A 30 22.70 -1.07 9.97
N PRO A 31 23.44 0.06 9.93
CA PRO A 31 23.31 1.05 8.87
C PRO A 31 23.65 0.58 7.46
N ASP A 32 24.35 -0.53 7.33
CA ASP A 32 24.74 -1.17 6.07
C ASP A 32 23.71 -2.16 5.54
N LYS A 33 22.67 -2.46 6.32
CA LYS A 33 21.54 -3.30 5.91
C LYS A 33 20.33 -2.44 5.58
N ASP A 34 19.68 -2.72 4.48
CA ASP A 34 18.44 -2.07 4.08
C ASP A 34 17.23 -2.83 4.63
N TYR A 35 16.30 -2.10 5.26
CA TYR A 35 15.09 -2.66 5.85
C TYR A 35 14.27 -3.47 4.84
N ARG A 36 14.10 -2.96 3.60
CA ARG A 36 13.34 -3.67 2.58
C ARG A 36 14.05 -4.92 2.07
N GLU A 37 15.38 -4.86 1.92
CA GLU A 37 16.16 -6.03 1.49
C GLU A 37 16.12 -7.15 2.53
N VAL A 38 16.18 -6.82 3.82
CA VAL A 38 16.06 -7.79 4.91
C VAL A 38 14.64 -8.38 4.99
N GLY A 39 13.60 -7.54 4.92
CA GLY A 39 12.20 -7.97 5.00
C GLY A 39 11.72 -8.75 3.75
N GLY A 40 12.28 -8.45 2.59
CA GLY A 40 11.92 -9.10 1.32
C GLY A 40 10.47 -8.76 0.88
N ASP A 41 9.97 -9.49 -0.08
CA ASP A 41 8.61 -9.34 -0.62
C ASP A 41 7.60 -10.13 0.21
N TYR A 42 6.42 -9.56 0.46
CA TYR A 42 5.34 -10.24 1.19
C TYR A 42 4.32 -10.92 0.28
N PHE A 43 4.28 -10.55 -0.99
CA PHE A 43 3.36 -11.13 -1.97
C PHE A 43 3.97 -11.10 -3.38
N LYS A 44 3.36 -11.85 -4.28
CA LYS A 44 3.80 -11.92 -5.68
C LYS A 44 3.01 -10.92 -6.53
N ASP A 45 3.73 -10.18 -7.40
CA ASP A 45 3.06 -9.31 -8.36
C ASP A 45 2.21 -10.10 -9.35
N ASN A 46 1.09 -9.54 -9.73
CA ASN A 46 0.19 -10.08 -10.74
C ASN A 46 -0.24 -11.54 -10.52
N ASP A 47 -0.41 -11.95 -9.25
CA ASP A 47 -0.87 -13.30 -8.90
C ASP A 47 -2.39 -13.43 -9.10
N ILE A 48 -2.79 -13.60 -10.37
CA ILE A 48 -4.19 -13.68 -10.79
C ILE A 48 -4.87 -14.92 -10.20
N GLU A 49 -4.18 -16.05 -10.16
CA GLU A 49 -4.74 -17.30 -9.65
C GLU A 49 -5.06 -17.20 -8.14
N LYS A 50 -4.13 -16.63 -7.38
CA LYS A 50 -4.37 -16.37 -5.95
C LYS A 50 -5.51 -15.38 -5.74
N ALA A 51 -5.56 -14.32 -6.54
CA ALA A 51 -6.65 -13.33 -6.47
C ALA A 51 -8.02 -13.95 -6.76
N LYS A 52 -8.14 -14.80 -7.78
CA LYS A 52 -9.36 -15.53 -8.10
C LYS A 52 -9.77 -16.48 -6.96
N GLN A 53 -8.79 -17.20 -6.39
CA GLN A 53 -9.04 -18.08 -5.26
C GLN A 53 -9.63 -17.30 -4.08
N LEU A 54 -8.96 -16.20 -3.66
CA LEU A 54 -9.42 -15.38 -2.54
C LEU A 54 -10.80 -14.77 -2.79
N LEU A 55 -11.08 -14.34 -4.02
CA LEU A 55 -12.39 -13.80 -4.40
C LEU A 55 -13.49 -14.88 -4.32
N ALA A 56 -13.16 -16.10 -4.71
CA ALA A 56 -14.09 -17.24 -4.60
C ALA A 56 -14.32 -17.63 -3.12
N GLU A 57 -13.27 -17.64 -2.29
CA GLU A 57 -13.37 -17.88 -0.84
C GLU A 57 -14.22 -16.81 -0.15
N ALA A 58 -14.17 -15.56 -0.64
CA ALA A 58 -15.02 -14.46 -0.19
C ALA A 58 -16.49 -14.56 -0.69
N GLY A 59 -16.83 -15.59 -1.47
CA GLY A 59 -18.19 -15.82 -1.96
C GLY A 59 -18.50 -15.22 -3.33
N TYR A 60 -17.51 -14.71 -4.05
CA TYR A 60 -17.67 -14.05 -5.36
C TYR A 60 -16.88 -14.74 -6.49
N PRO A 61 -17.10 -16.05 -6.75
CA PRO A 61 -16.36 -16.74 -7.80
C PRO A 61 -16.55 -16.04 -9.15
N ASP A 62 -15.45 -15.77 -9.86
CA ASP A 62 -15.42 -15.02 -11.13
C ASP A 62 -16.10 -13.64 -11.06
N GLY A 63 -16.12 -13.01 -9.89
CA GLY A 63 -16.79 -11.72 -9.65
C GLY A 63 -18.32 -11.77 -9.62
N LYS A 64 -18.93 -12.97 -9.66
CA LYS A 64 -20.39 -13.10 -9.65
C LYS A 64 -20.98 -12.62 -8.33
N GLY A 65 -21.86 -11.63 -8.41
CA GLY A 65 -22.49 -11.04 -7.23
C GLY A 65 -21.63 -10.02 -6.48
N LEU A 66 -20.38 -9.80 -6.90
CA LEU A 66 -19.54 -8.75 -6.33
C LEU A 66 -20.19 -7.38 -6.58
N PRO A 67 -20.42 -6.58 -5.53
CA PRO A 67 -20.88 -5.20 -5.71
C PRO A 67 -19.92 -4.37 -6.57
N GLU A 68 -20.42 -3.32 -7.18
CA GLU A 68 -19.55 -2.36 -7.86
C GLU A 68 -18.59 -1.72 -6.86
N ILE A 69 -17.30 -1.71 -7.18
CA ILE A 69 -16.25 -1.13 -6.35
C ILE A 69 -15.97 0.29 -6.85
N GLU A 70 -15.99 1.27 -5.96
CA GLU A 70 -15.59 2.63 -6.29
C GLU A 70 -14.13 2.88 -5.87
N ILE A 71 -13.32 3.41 -6.81
CA ILE A 71 -11.96 3.90 -6.54
C ILE A 71 -11.98 5.42 -6.55
N LEU A 72 -11.72 6.03 -5.40
CA LEU A 72 -11.55 7.46 -5.22
C LEU A 72 -10.09 7.86 -5.49
N TYR A 73 -9.88 8.91 -6.30
CA TYR A 73 -8.56 9.51 -6.51
C TYR A 73 -8.67 11.03 -6.63
N ASN A 74 -7.61 11.74 -6.23
CA ASN A 74 -7.53 13.19 -6.42
C ASN A 74 -7.22 13.54 -7.87
N THR A 75 -7.71 14.69 -8.33
CA THR A 75 -7.52 15.21 -9.69
C THR A 75 -6.03 15.31 -10.03
N ASP A 76 -5.57 14.41 -10.88
CA ASP A 76 -4.23 14.32 -11.43
C ASP A 76 -4.25 13.32 -12.59
N GLU A 77 -3.58 13.64 -13.71
CA GLU A 77 -3.60 12.79 -14.91
C GLU A 77 -2.93 11.43 -14.68
N GLY A 78 -1.84 11.39 -13.92
CA GLY A 78 -1.14 10.15 -13.57
C GLY A 78 -1.98 9.24 -12.69
N HIS A 79 -2.63 9.82 -11.67
CA HIS A 79 -3.53 9.08 -10.77
C HIS A 79 -4.74 8.51 -11.52
N GLN A 80 -5.30 9.28 -12.46
CA GLN A 80 -6.37 8.80 -13.33
C GLN A 80 -5.94 7.58 -14.14
N LYS A 81 -4.82 7.66 -14.85
CA LYS A 81 -4.30 6.57 -15.68
C LYS A 81 -4.04 5.29 -14.86
N ILE A 82 -3.51 5.45 -13.64
CA ILE A 82 -3.27 4.31 -12.74
C ILE A 82 -4.61 3.70 -12.29
N ALA A 83 -5.58 4.52 -11.89
CA ALA A 83 -6.91 4.05 -11.48
C ALA A 83 -7.64 3.34 -12.62
N GLU A 84 -7.58 3.86 -13.85
CA GLU A 84 -8.13 3.23 -15.06
C GLU A 84 -7.46 1.88 -15.35
N ALA A 85 -6.13 1.79 -15.23
CA ALA A 85 -5.40 0.54 -15.42
C ALA A 85 -5.78 -0.52 -14.39
N ILE A 86 -5.88 -0.15 -13.10
CA ILE A 86 -6.30 -1.06 -12.03
C ILE A 86 -7.74 -1.52 -12.26
N ALA A 87 -8.65 -0.61 -12.59
CA ALA A 87 -10.04 -0.93 -12.89
C ALA A 87 -10.14 -1.94 -14.05
N GLN A 88 -9.36 -1.72 -15.11
CA GLN A 88 -9.33 -2.64 -16.26
C GLN A 88 -8.75 -4.02 -15.87
N MET A 89 -7.66 -4.06 -15.10
CA MET A 89 -7.09 -5.32 -14.61
C MET A 89 -8.08 -6.10 -13.74
N TRP A 90 -8.82 -5.45 -12.86
CA TRP A 90 -9.83 -6.11 -12.02
C TRP A 90 -11.02 -6.60 -12.83
N LYS A 91 -11.45 -5.82 -13.83
CA LYS A 91 -12.51 -6.23 -14.74
C LYS A 91 -12.11 -7.48 -15.55
N ASP A 92 -10.92 -7.46 -16.18
CA ASP A 92 -10.50 -8.52 -17.09
C ASP A 92 -10.15 -9.82 -16.36
N ASN A 93 -9.53 -9.72 -15.19
CA ASN A 93 -9.04 -10.87 -14.45
C ASN A 93 -10.02 -11.41 -13.41
N LEU A 94 -10.85 -10.55 -12.83
CA LEU A 94 -11.71 -10.90 -11.69
C LEU A 94 -13.21 -10.71 -11.97
N GLY A 95 -13.58 -10.18 -13.15
CA GLY A 95 -14.98 -9.87 -13.47
C GLY A 95 -15.57 -8.74 -12.62
N ALA A 96 -14.74 -7.96 -11.92
CA ALA A 96 -15.21 -6.89 -11.06
C ALA A 96 -15.73 -5.70 -11.88
N LYS A 97 -16.81 -5.08 -11.39
CA LYS A 97 -17.27 -3.78 -11.89
C LYS A 97 -16.61 -2.69 -11.06
N VAL A 98 -15.97 -1.73 -11.72
CA VAL A 98 -15.26 -0.66 -11.04
C VAL A 98 -15.75 0.68 -11.57
N LYS A 99 -16.10 1.57 -10.63
CA LYS A 99 -16.41 2.97 -10.88
C LYS A 99 -15.25 3.83 -10.40
N LEU A 100 -14.88 4.83 -11.17
CA LEU A 100 -13.85 5.79 -10.81
C LEU A 100 -14.49 7.08 -10.33
N ARG A 101 -14.06 7.59 -9.18
CA ARG A 101 -14.50 8.87 -8.63
C ARG A 101 -13.30 9.82 -8.49
N ASN A 102 -13.31 10.85 -9.32
CA ASN A 102 -12.36 11.95 -9.26
C ASN A 102 -12.85 13.01 -8.27
N ALA A 103 -11.96 13.54 -7.44
CA ALA A 103 -12.26 14.65 -6.56
C ALA A 103 -11.12 15.70 -6.59
N GLU A 104 -11.46 16.97 -6.42
CA GLU A 104 -10.48 18.02 -6.19
C GLU A 104 -9.75 17.76 -4.86
N TRP A 105 -8.51 18.26 -4.73
CA TRP A 105 -7.63 17.88 -3.61
C TRP A 105 -8.24 18.08 -2.22
N GLY A 106 -8.87 19.24 -1.97
CA GLY A 106 -9.47 19.51 -0.66
C GLY A 106 -10.68 18.62 -0.35
N VAL A 107 -11.52 18.36 -1.37
CA VAL A 107 -12.66 17.43 -1.26
C VAL A 107 -12.15 16.01 -1.04
N TYR A 108 -11.14 15.60 -1.81
CA TYR A 108 -10.52 14.28 -1.69
C TYR A 108 -9.96 14.00 -0.29
N LEU A 109 -9.30 14.98 0.32
CA LEU A 109 -8.79 14.84 1.69
C LEU A 109 -9.93 14.65 2.70
N ASN A 110 -10.97 15.49 2.64
CA ASN A 110 -12.13 15.36 3.54
C ASN A 110 -12.84 14.00 3.37
N GLU A 111 -13.01 13.53 2.14
CA GLU A 111 -13.61 12.21 1.87
C GLU A 111 -12.79 11.06 2.49
N ARG A 112 -11.46 11.17 2.48
CA ARG A 112 -10.58 10.19 3.12
C ARG A 112 -10.66 10.28 4.65
N ASP A 113 -10.56 11.46 5.21
CA ASP A 113 -10.61 11.68 6.66
C ASP A 113 -11.94 11.20 7.27
N GLU A 114 -13.04 11.33 6.51
CA GLU A 114 -14.37 10.90 6.91
C GLU A 114 -14.67 9.41 6.58
N GLY A 115 -13.77 8.73 5.85
CA GLY A 115 -13.98 7.34 5.43
C GLY A 115 -15.04 7.17 4.34
N ASN A 116 -15.36 8.21 3.58
CA ASN A 116 -16.37 8.22 2.53
C ASN A 116 -15.84 7.60 1.22
N PHE A 117 -15.23 6.43 1.28
CA PHE A 117 -14.71 5.69 0.14
C PHE A 117 -14.72 4.18 0.39
N GLN A 118 -14.70 3.39 -0.68
CA GLN A 118 -14.46 1.95 -0.61
C GLN A 118 -12.96 1.64 -0.83
N VAL A 119 -12.38 2.25 -1.86
CA VAL A 119 -10.95 2.22 -2.16
C VAL A 119 -10.53 3.66 -2.47
N ALA A 120 -9.48 4.14 -1.82
CA ALA A 120 -8.93 5.46 -2.11
C ALA A 120 -7.46 5.36 -2.51
N ARG A 121 -7.06 6.14 -3.50
CA ARG A 121 -5.64 6.35 -3.80
C ARG A 121 -4.97 6.97 -2.58
N ALA A 122 -3.78 6.54 -2.21
CA ALA A 122 -2.98 7.17 -1.18
C ALA A 122 -1.51 7.23 -1.59
N GLY A 123 -0.72 7.98 -0.86
CA GLY A 123 0.72 8.02 -0.98
C GLY A 123 1.33 8.61 0.28
N TRP A 124 2.54 8.17 0.63
CA TRP A 124 3.27 8.64 1.78
C TRP A 124 4.71 8.97 1.43
N MET A 125 5.20 10.05 1.97
CA MET A 125 6.62 10.43 1.97
C MET A 125 7.10 10.38 3.41
N PRO A 126 8.28 9.77 3.70
CA PRO A 126 8.75 9.64 5.07
C PRO A 126 9.10 10.99 5.68
N ASP A 127 8.74 11.20 6.94
CA ASP A 127 9.07 12.42 7.69
C ASP A 127 10.52 12.41 8.19
N TYR A 128 11.09 11.22 8.35
CA TYR A 128 12.46 11.00 8.85
C TYR A 128 13.03 9.68 8.30
N ASN A 129 14.37 9.56 8.36
CA ASN A 129 15.08 8.41 7.80
C ASN A 129 15.02 7.18 8.73
N ASP A 130 13.84 6.63 8.89
CA ASP A 130 13.58 5.39 9.63
C ASP A 130 12.29 4.73 9.12
N ALA A 131 12.28 3.41 8.99
CA ALA A 131 11.12 2.64 8.54
C ALA A 131 9.87 2.85 9.42
N MET A 132 10.04 3.29 10.68
CA MET A 132 8.93 3.62 11.58
C MET A 132 8.05 4.74 11.01
N SER A 133 8.58 5.64 10.16
CA SER A 133 7.78 6.68 9.47
C SER A 133 6.67 6.09 8.57
N PHE A 134 6.81 4.85 8.15
CA PHE A 134 5.78 4.10 7.45
C PHE A 134 4.96 3.22 8.40
N MET A 135 5.65 2.57 9.34
CA MET A 135 5.02 1.55 10.17
C MET A 135 4.05 2.11 11.22
N ASP A 136 4.21 3.34 11.68
CA ASP A 136 3.28 3.91 12.65
C ASP A 136 2.03 4.56 12.04
N MET A 137 1.94 4.64 10.71
CA MET A 137 0.75 5.17 10.02
C MET A 137 -0.52 4.37 10.30
N HIS A 138 -0.42 3.05 10.43
CA HIS A 138 -1.56 2.15 10.51
C HIS A 138 -1.91 1.67 11.92
N VAL A 139 -1.37 2.33 12.96
CA VAL A 139 -1.82 2.03 14.33
C VAL A 139 -3.29 2.40 14.50
N THR A 140 -4.00 1.64 15.32
CA THR A 140 -5.41 1.86 15.62
C THR A 140 -5.63 3.29 16.12
N ASP A 141 -6.63 3.98 15.59
CA ASP A 141 -6.98 5.37 15.91
C ASP A 141 -5.84 6.39 15.63
N GLY A 142 -4.81 6.00 14.87
CA GLY A 142 -3.74 6.89 14.44
C GLY A 142 -4.23 7.94 13.44
N GLY A 143 -3.78 9.18 13.57
CA GLY A 143 -4.23 10.30 12.73
C GLY A 143 -3.88 10.19 11.23
N ASN A 144 -3.05 9.21 10.84
CA ASN A 144 -2.71 8.91 9.44
C ASN A 144 -3.33 7.59 8.95
N ASN A 145 -4.14 6.92 9.79
CA ASN A 145 -4.77 5.64 9.46
C ASN A 145 -6.13 5.84 8.80
N ASP A 146 -6.15 6.40 7.61
CA ASP A 146 -7.41 6.64 6.86
C ASP A 146 -8.10 5.35 6.41
N SER A 147 -7.47 4.19 6.56
CA SER A 147 -8.11 2.90 6.30
C SER A 147 -9.05 2.46 7.42
N PHE A 148 -9.00 3.11 8.58
CA PHE A 148 -9.72 2.73 9.81
C PHE A 148 -9.46 1.27 10.23
N TRP A 149 -8.40 0.67 9.74
CA TRP A 149 -7.99 -0.67 10.11
C TRP A 149 -7.50 -0.73 11.55
N SER A 150 -7.77 -1.82 12.22
CA SER A 150 -7.36 -2.06 13.60
C SER A 150 -6.88 -3.48 13.79
N ASN A 151 -5.67 -3.63 14.35
CA ASN A 151 -5.12 -4.93 14.71
C ASN A 151 -4.30 -4.81 16.00
N ALA A 152 -4.76 -5.44 17.07
CA ALA A 152 -4.15 -5.32 18.39
C ALA A 152 -2.71 -5.87 18.47
N GLU A 153 -2.37 -6.89 17.69
CA GLU A 153 -1.00 -7.43 17.66
C GLU A 153 -0.06 -6.49 16.87
N TYR A 154 -0.54 -5.89 15.78
CA TYR A 154 0.18 -4.84 15.07
C TYR A 154 0.50 -3.67 16.01
N ASP A 155 -0.50 -3.13 16.70
CA ASP A 155 -0.33 -2.02 17.63
C ASP A 155 0.65 -2.35 18.76
N LYS A 156 0.59 -3.58 19.26
CA LYS A 156 1.51 -4.07 20.28
C LYS A 156 2.94 -4.11 19.75
N LEU A 157 3.17 -4.68 18.55
CA LEU A 157 4.48 -4.77 17.94
C LEU A 157 5.08 -3.37 17.68
N ILE A 158 4.29 -2.43 17.16
CA ILE A 158 4.74 -1.04 16.96
C ILE A 158 5.08 -0.36 18.29
N ARG A 159 4.25 -0.51 19.31
CA ARG A 159 4.52 0.03 20.65
C ARG A 159 5.80 -0.54 21.25
N GLU A 160 6.00 -1.84 21.15
CA GLU A 160 7.19 -2.52 21.63
C GLU A 160 8.44 -2.10 20.85
N ALA A 161 8.35 -1.96 19.52
CA ALA A 161 9.44 -1.43 18.70
C ALA A 161 9.83 0.00 19.07
N LYS A 162 8.87 0.84 19.42
CA LYS A 162 9.11 2.22 19.89
C LYS A 162 9.73 2.29 21.31
N SER A 163 9.58 1.25 22.11
CA SER A 163 10.00 1.24 23.53
C SER A 163 11.32 0.51 23.80
N THR A 164 11.92 -0.15 22.82
CA THR A 164 13.19 -0.84 22.97
C THR A 164 14.37 -0.04 22.43
N ASN A 165 15.52 -0.12 23.11
CA ASN A 165 16.79 0.43 22.63
C ASN A 165 17.65 -0.63 21.89
N ASP A 166 17.22 -1.90 21.87
CA ASP A 166 17.86 -2.97 21.11
C ASP A 166 17.41 -2.89 19.65
N GLN A 167 18.29 -2.46 18.76
CA GLN A 167 17.97 -2.25 17.35
C GLN A 167 17.55 -3.53 16.64
N LYS A 168 18.15 -4.66 16.98
CA LYS A 168 17.78 -5.96 16.40
C LYS A 168 16.35 -6.33 16.78
N VAL A 169 16.03 -6.29 18.07
CA VAL A 169 14.68 -6.56 18.58
C VAL A 169 13.67 -5.59 17.97
N ARG A 170 14.06 -4.32 17.81
CA ARG A 170 13.23 -3.30 17.18
C ARG A 170 12.85 -3.68 15.75
N MET A 171 13.83 -4.05 14.92
CA MET A 171 13.60 -4.41 13.52
C MET A 171 12.81 -5.72 13.39
N GLU A 172 13.09 -6.73 14.19
CA GLU A 172 12.30 -7.96 14.23
C GLU A 172 10.80 -7.68 14.46
N LYS A 173 10.48 -6.77 15.38
CA LYS A 173 9.09 -6.37 15.66
C LYS A 173 8.47 -5.60 14.51
N MET A 174 9.22 -4.71 13.87
CA MET A 174 8.74 -3.93 12.73
C MET A 174 8.48 -4.83 11.51
N HIS A 175 9.36 -5.78 11.21
CA HIS A 175 9.12 -6.78 10.15
C HIS A 175 7.90 -7.66 10.45
N ALA A 176 7.73 -8.08 11.71
CA ALA A 176 6.55 -8.84 12.11
C ALA A 176 5.25 -8.02 11.95
N ALA A 177 5.29 -6.73 12.28
CA ALA A 177 4.16 -5.83 12.08
C ALA A 177 3.86 -5.61 10.60
N GLU A 178 4.89 -5.39 9.76
CA GLU A 178 4.70 -5.22 8.31
C GLU A 178 4.11 -6.48 7.67
N LYS A 179 4.50 -7.65 8.15
CA LYS A 179 3.92 -8.92 7.71
C LYS A 179 2.41 -8.96 7.95
N ILE A 180 1.95 -8.59 9.16
CA ILE A 180 0.51 -8.53 9.49
C ILE A 180 -0.21 -7.53 8.57
N LEU A 181 0.37 -6.34 8.38
CA LEU A 181 -0.18 -5.31 7.49
C LEU A 181 -0.36 -5.83 6.06
N MET A 182 0.62 -6.57 5.55
CA MET A 182 0.58 -7.10 4.19
C MET A 182 -0.26 -8.38 4.05
N GLU A 183 -0.48 -9.12 5.11
CA GLU A 183 -1.40 -10.27 5.12
C GLU A 183 -2.87 -9.83 5.16
N GLU A 184 -3.19 -8.79 5.93
CA GLU A 184 -4.56 -8.25 6.04
C GLU A 184 -4.90 -7.21 4.96
N MET A 185 -3.90 -6.63 4.31
CA MET A 185 -4.04 -5.71 3.16
C MET A 185 -5.01 -4.54 3.36
N PRO A 186 -4.98 -3.78 4.48
CA PRO A 186 -5.75 -2.55 4.57
C PRO A 186 -5.25 -1.50 3.56
N VAL A 187 -4.04 -1.68 3.07
CA VAL A 187 -3.41 -0.90 2.01
C VAL A 187 -2.80 -1.84 0.97
N ALA A 188 -3.00 -1.53 -0.30
CA ALA A 188 -2.41 -2.27 -1.42
C ALA A 188 -1.30 -1.42 -2.05
N PRO A 189 -0.02 -1.63 -1.71
CA PRO A 189 1.10 -0.89 -2.30
C PRO A 189 1.15 -1.11 -3.81
N ILE A 190 1.42 -0.06 -4.58
CA ILE A 190 1.51 -0.13 -6.04
C ILE A 190 2.94 0.05 -6.52
N TYR A 191 3.60 1.12 -6.11
CA TYR A 191 5.00 1.37 -6.41
C TYR A 191 5.66 2.24 -5.33
N PHE A 192 6.96 2.12 -5.23
CA PHE A 192 7.77 3.02 -4.42
C PHE A 192 8.14 4.26 -5.22
N TYR A 193 7.98 5.43 -4.62
CA TYR A 193 8.42 6.69 -5.21
C TYR A 193 9.93 6.73 -5.38
N VAL A 194 10.36 7.45 -6.39
CA VAL A 194 11.78 7.79 -6.62
C VAL A 194 11.92 9.29 -6.78
N ASN A 195 13.03 9.83 -6.30
CA ASN A 195 13.38 11.23 -6.50
C ASN A 195 14.23 11.37 -7.77
N VAL A 196 13.79 12.22 -8.69
CA VAL A 196 14.55 12.57 -9.86
C VAL A 196 15.29 13.88 -9.57
N ASN A 197 16.61 13.81 -9.39
CA ASN A 197 17.46 14.99 -9.18
C ASN A 197 18.23 15.29 -10.46
N MET A 198 18.12 16.52 -10.95
CA MET A 198 18.94 17.02 -12.05
C MET A 198 20.06 17.90 -11.48
N TYR A 199 21.29 17.52 -11.74
CA TYR A 199 22.49 18.31 -11.41
C TYR A 199 23.01 18.98 -12.68
N LYS A 200 23.38 20.28 -12.57
CA LYS A 200 24.10 20.99 -13.62
C LYS A 200 25.59 20.80 -13.45
#